data_77d576edece2019fe82777fe491c8607
#
_entry.id   77d576edece2019fe82777fe491c8607
#
_cell.length_a   1.000
_cell.length_b   1.000
_cell.length_c   1.000
_cell.angle_alpha   90.00
_cell.angle_beta   90.00
_cell.angle_gamma   90.00
#
_symmetry.space_group_name_H-M   'P 1'
#
loop_
_entity.id
_entity.type
_entity.pdbx_description
1 polymer ?
#
loop_
_entity_poly.entity_id
_entity_poly.type
_entity_poly.pdbx_seq_one_letter_code
_entity_poly.pdbx_strand_id
1 'polypeptide(L)'
;MIDFKFNYADISIVPERRSRVDSRSQTDPYDENHMLPIYASPMDTVVCKENLKDFLDNRINVIVPRTIKIEERIQLAYDRSIFFAVSISEAEKIADYVEGFEIDQYIPMFTGRKYKICIDIANGHMDRLLRVARRLKKQNECEITLMAGNIANPETYIDYEESGIDYIRVGIGGGSACLTASNTGVYYPYFSLLKEIYEIKKRMGGNAKIIADGCIKGYRDIQKALIYADYVMIGGLFNKAIESAGKTTYGKRYWNVNGNKIFRPLTTLFTYGKEIKRENFPRVMKLIKEGKLVVWKQYRGMSTKEAQKNIDENAKLKTAEGKVFYQKVEYDLKGWVENETDYLRSAMSYTNSFTLEEYKESPTVVNMSVAYNQ
;
A
#
# COMPACT_ATOMS: atom_id res chain seq x y z
N MET A 1 -14.63 4.67 31.81
CA MET A 1 -15.51 4.76 30.61
C MET A 1 -14.89 3.85 29.56
N ILE A 2 -15.65 2.91 28.96
CA ILE A 2 -15.13 2.04 27.90
C ILE A 2 -15.06 2.90 26.63
N ASP A 3 -13.87 3.05 26.06
CA ASP A 3 -13.65 3.78 24.81
C ASP A 3 -13.78 2.79 23.63
N PHE A 4 -14.83 2.96 22.83
CA PHE A 4 -15.10 2.10 21.67
C PHE A 4 -14.26 2.54 20.48
N LYS A 5 -13.53 1.59 19.90
CA LYS A 5 -12.72 1.80 18.70
C LYS A 5 -13.25 0.94 17.54
N PHE A 6 -13.18 1.46 16.31
CA PHE A 6 -13.85 0.90 15.15
C PHE A 6 -12.87 0.65 13.99
N ASN A 7 -13.12 -0.43 13.27
CA ASN A 7 -12.50 -0.72 11.97
C ASN A 7 -13.39 -0.18 10.83
N TYR A 8 -12.92 -0.28 9.59
CA TYR A 8 -13.72 0.13 8.42
C TYR A 8 -15.03 -0.66 8.28
N ALA A 9 -15.06 -1.93 8.70
CA ALA A 9 -16.28 -2.74 8.64
C ALA A 9 -17.41 -2.22 9.54
N ASP A 10 -17.04 -1.54 10.61
CA ASP A 10 -17.97 -1.09 11.65
C ASP A 10 -18.61 0.28 11.32
N ILE A 11 -18.21 0.89 10.23
CA ILE A 11 -18.59 2.26 9.85
C ILE A 11 -19.29 2.27 8.49
N SER A 12 -20.25 3.17 8.33
CA SER A 12 -20.77 3.59 7.02
C SER A 12 -20.64 5.08 6.82
N ILE A 13 -20.42 5.49 5.57
CA ILE A 13 -20.46 6.89 5.15
C ILE A 13 -21.93 7.28 5.02
N VAL A 14 -22.30 8.43 5.57
CA VAL A 14 -23.67 8.95 5.51
C VAL A 14 -23.74 9.96 4.38
N PRO A 15 -24.71 9.84 3.46
CA PRO A 15 -24.92 10.87 2.44
C PRO A 15 -25.26 12.20 3.11
N GLU A 16 -24.78 13.29 2.53
CA GLU A 16 -25.20 14.62 2.92
C GLU A 16 -26.70 14.82 2.71
N ARG A 17 -27.31 15.65 3.55
CA ARG A 17 -28.74 15.98 3.43
C ARG A 17 -29.10 16.55 2.06
N ARG A 18 -28.19 17.29 1.46
CA ARG A 18 -28.30 17.89 0.12
C ARG A 18 -26.91 17.91 -0.53
N SER A 19 -26.83 17.59 -1.80
CA SER A 19 -25.62 17.68 -2.57
C SER A 19 -25.78 18.74 -3.67
N ARG A 20 -24.74 19.52 -3.90
CA ARG A 20 -24.59 20.44 -5.04
C ARG A 20 -24.00 19.73 -6.26
N VAL A 21 -23.53 18.49 -6.06
CA VAL A 21 -22.94 17.64 -7.09
C VAL A 21 -24.07 16.93 -7.82
N ASP A 22 -24.45 17.43 -9.00
CA ASP A 22 -25.52 16.88 -9.82
C ASP A 22 -25.10 15.58 -10.55
N SER A 23 -23.82 15.45 -10.83
CA SER A 23 -23.24 14.28 -11.49
C SER A 23 -21.86 13.96 -10.91
N ARG A 24 -21.57 12.66 -10.70
CA ARG A 24 -20.25 12.19 -10.27
C ARG A 24 -19.10 12.62 -11.19
N SER A 25 -19.38 12.97 -12.45
CA SER A 25 -18.39 13.51 -13.39
C SER A 25 -17.87 14.90 -13.02
N GLN A 26 -18.57 15.61 -12.12
CA GLN A 26 -18.15 16.91 -11.62
C GLN A 26 -17.12 16.84 -10.50
N THR A 27 -16.87 15.64 -9.96
CA THR A 27 -15.92 15.44 -8.86
C THR A 27 -14.52 15.08 -9.39
N ASP A 28 -13.49 15.58 -8.72
CA ASP A 28 -12.09 15.28 -9.01
C ASP A 28 -11.49 14.37 -7.94
N PRO A 29 -11.32 13.05 -8.22
CA PRO A 29 -10.79 12.08 -7.30
C PRO A 29 -9.26 11.99 -7.31
N TYR A 30 -8.55 12.91 -7.94
CA TYR A 30 -7.11 12.90 -8.12
C TYR A 30 -6.40 13.87 -7.18
N ASP A 31 -5.16 13.55 -6.86
CA ASP A 31 -4.26 14.44 -6.14
C ASP A 31 -3.66 15.53 -7.07
N GLU A 32 -2.82 16.39 -6.50
CA GLU A 32 -2.14 17.48 -7.22
C GLU A 32 -1.23 17.02 -8.37
N ASN A 33 -0.87 15.74 -8.41
CA ASN A 33 -0.07 15.11 -9.48
C ASN A 33 -0.94 14.34 -10.48
N HIS A 34 -2.25 14.50 -10.44
CA HIS A 34 -3.23 13.75 -11.24
C HIS A 34 -3.17 12.22 -11.06
N MET A 35 -2.72 11.78 -9.88
CA MET A 35 -2.74 10.38 -9.46
C MET A 35 -3.95 10.12 -8.57
N LEU A 36 -4.44 8.88 -8.54
CA LEU A 36 -5.37 8.48 -7.48
C LEU A 36 -4.65 8.55 -6.13
N PRO A 37 -5.36 8.83 -5.04
CA PRO A 37 -4.78 8.89 -3.68
C PRO A 37 -4.44 7.48 -3.17
N ILE A 38 -3.73 6.69 -3.98
CA ILE A 38 -3.47 5.28 -3.75
C ILE A 38 -2.00 4.97 -4.03
N TYR A 39 -1.37 4.27 -3.09
CA TYR A 39 -0.04 3.67 -3.23
C TYR A 39 -0.13 2.16 -3.36
N ALA A 40 0.63 1.58 -4.28
CA ALA A 40 0.94 0.15 -4.27
C ALA A 40 1.97 -0.12 -3.17
N SER A 41 1.66 -1.06 -2.28
CA SER A 41 2.55 -1.45 -1.17
C SER A 41 3.88 -2.00 -1.73
N PRO A 42 5.06 -1.59 -1.19
CA PRO A 42 6.37 -2.01 -1.67
C PRO A 42 6.70 -3.47 -1.31
N MET A 43 5.81 -4.37 -1.68
CA MET A 43 5.94 -5.80 -1.47
C MET A 43 6.38 -6.47 -2.76
N ASP A 44 7.34 -7.38 -2.69
CA ASP A 44 7.91 -8.10 -3.85
C ASP A 44 6.92 -9.06 -4.56
N THR A 45 5.76 -9.28 -3.96
CA THR A 45 4.64 -9.99 -4.59
C THR A 45 3.61 -9.04 -5.21
N VAL A 46 3.82 -7.74 -5.13
CA VAL A 46 2.94 -6.69 -5.69
C VAL A 46 3.71 -5.86 -6.71
N VAL A 47 4.85 -5.28 -6.31
CA VAL A 47 5.67 -4.38 -7.11
C VAL A 47 7.02 -5.01 -7.44
N CYS A 48 7.44 -4.90 -8.69
CA CYS A 48 8.78 -5.25 -9.16
C CYS A 48 9.23 -4.21 -10.22
N LYS A 49 10.48 -4.26 -10.64
CA LYS A 49 11.03 -3.35 -11.65
C LYS A 49 10.18 -3.31 -12.93
N GLU A 50 9.73 -4.47 -13.39
CA GLU A 50 9.03 -4.66 -14.65
C GLU A 50 7.62 -4.06 -14.66
N ASN A 51 6.95 -3.96 -13.48
CA ASN A 51 5.57 -3.48 -13.39
C ASN A 51 5.42 -2.06 -12.83
N LEU A 52 6.50 -1.35 -12.51
CA LEU A 52 6.43 0.05 -12.06
C LEU A 52 5.64 0.91 -13.04
N LYS A 53 5.93 0.74 -14.34
CA LYS A 53 5.24 1.49 -15.39
C LYS A 53 3.75 1.18 -15.46
N ASP A 54 3.33 -0.07 -15.24
CA ASP A 54 1.91 -0.43 -15.29
C ASP A 54 1.11 0.30 -14.21
N PHE A 55 1.66 0.41 -13.00
CA PHE A 55 1.01 1.17 -11.92
C PHE A 55 0.93 2.66 -12.25
N LEU A 56 2.05 3.27 -12.68
CA LEU A 56 2.11 4.70 -13.01
C LEU A 56 1.19 5.06 -14.19
N ASP A 57 1.18 4.27 -15.26
CA ASP A 57 0.29 4.47 -16.41
C ASP A 57 -1.21 4.38 -16.00
N ASN A 58 -1.51 3.64 -14.94
CA ASN A 58 -2.84 3.54 -14.37
C ASN A 58 -3.06 4.50 -13.18
N ARG A 59 -2.26 5.55 -13.05
CA ARG A 59 -2.41 6.60 -12.01
C ARG A 59 -2.35 6.08 -10.57
N ILE A 60 -1.61 5.00 -10.32
CA ILE A 60 -1.33 4.46 -8.99
C ILE A 60 0.09 4.81 -8.61
N ASN A 61 0.27 5.44 -7.46
CA ASN A 61 1.58 5.72 -6.90
C ASN A 61 2.29 4.42 -6.52
N VAL A 62 3.60 4.35 -6.72
CA VAL A 62 4.42 3.18 -6.40
C VAL A 62 5.63 3.56 -5.58
N ILE A 63 6.14 2.59 -4.85
CA ILE A 63 7.40 2.67 -4.11
C ILE A 63 8.29 1.54 -4.61
N VAL A 64 9.52 1.84 -5.02
CA VAL A 64 10.48 0.82 -5.47
C VAL A 64 10.84 -0.08 -4.27
N PRO A 65 10.61 -1.40 -4.32
CA PRO A 65 10.72 -2.27 -3.17
C PRO A 65 12.17 -2.62 -2.80
N ARG A 66 12.40 -2.98 -1.55
CA ARG A 66 13.72 -3.31 -0.97
C ARG A 66 14.39 -4.57 -1.54
N THR A 67 13.67 -5.38 -2.31
CA THR A 67 14.21 -6.55 -3.01
C THR A 67 15.03 -6.22 -4.26
N ILE A 68 15.01 -4.97 -4.70
CA ILE A 68 15.87 -4.44 -5.76
C ILE A 68 17.13 -3.86 -5.09
N LYS A 69 18.31 -4.00 -5.69
CA LYS A 69 19.57 -3.46 -5.14
C LYS A 69 19.47 -1.95 -4.95
N ILE A 70 20.13 -1.43 -3.92
CA ILE A 70 19.96 -0.02 -3.49
C ILE A 70 20.31 0.98 -4.59
N GLU A 71 21.36 0.74 -5.35
CA GLU A 71 21.83 1.64 -6.42
C GLU A 71 20.76 1.69 -7.54
N GLU A 72 20.23 0.55 -7.92
CA GLU A 72 19.17 0.45 -8.93
C GLU A 72 17.85 1.05 -8.42
N ARG A 73 17.51 0.87 -7.12
CA ARG A 73 16.34 1.50 -6.51
C ARG A 73 16.38 3.01 -6.59
N ILE A 74 17.52 3.59 -6.24
CA ILE A 74 17.74 5.05 -6.27
C ILE A 74 17.57 5.56 -7.69
N GLN A 75 18.22 4.91 -8.67
CA GLN A 75 18.13 5.32 -10.07
C GLN A 75 16.70 5.21 -10.62
N LEU A 76 16.03 4.07 -10.37
CA LEU A 76 14.64 3.85 -10.82
C LEU A 76 13.67 4.88 -10.22
N ALA A 77 13.88 5.23 -8.95
CA ALA A 77 13.04 6.19 -8.26
C ALA A 77 13.29 7.63 -8.72
N TYR A 78 14.56 7.97 -8.91
CA TYR A 78 14.95 9.30 -9.40
C TYR A 78 14.40 9.57 -10.80
N ASP A 79 14.60 8.64 -11.75
CA ASP A 79 14.14 8.77 -13.14
C ASP A 79 12.62 8.96 -13.27
N ARG A 80 11.85 8.49 -12.28
CA ARG A 80 10.38 8.53 -12.25
C ARG A 80 9.79 9.48 -11.22
N SER A 81 10.65 10.12 -10.41
CA SER A 81 10.21 10.96 -9.28
C SER A 81 9.25 10.24 -8.30
N ILE A 82 9.55 8.98 -7.98
CA ILE A 82 8.78 8.12 -7.06
C ILE A 82 9.61 7.79 -5.81
N PHE A 83 8.95 7.25 -4.79
CA PHE A 83 9.62 6.76 -3.59
C PHE A 83 10.41 5.48 -3.84
N PHE A 84 11.53 5.30 -3.12
CA PHE A 84 12.19 4.02 -2.95
C PHE A 84 12.24 3.63 -1.48
N ALA A 85 12.02 2.33 -1.22
CA ALA A 85 12.00 1.80 0.13
C ALA A 85 13.41 1.50 0.63
N VAL A 86 13.68 1.82 1.89
CA VAL A 86 14.95 1.54 2.59
C VAL A 86 14.69 0.92 3.96
N SER A 87 15.64 0.13 4.44
CA SER A 87 15.72 -0.25 5.85
C SER A 87 16.24 0.92 6.68
N ILE A 88 16.10 0.80 8.00
CA ILE A 88 16.64 1.83 8.90
C ILE A 88 18.18 1.95 8.80
N SER A 89 18.88 0.80 8.60
CA SER A 89 20.33 0.80 8.43
C SER A 89 20.79 1.39 7.08
N GLU A 90 20.00 1.20 6.02
CA GLU A 90 20.24 1.87 4.74
C GLU A 90 19.97 3.37 4.86
N ALA A 91 18.91 3.78 5.57
CA ALA A 91 18.61 5.19 5.83
C ALA A 91 19.73 5.89 6.65
N GLU A 92 20.32 5.20 7.64
CA GLU A 92 21.49 5.71 8.37
C GLU A 92 22.69 5.93 7.45
N LYS A 93 23.01 4.95 6.60
CA LYS A 93 24.11 5.11 5.62
C LYS A 93 23.86 6.27 4.65
N ILE A 94 22.61 6.47 4.22
CA ILE A 94 22.28 7.63 3.40
C ILE A 94 22.47 8.92 4.20
N ALA A 95 22.06 8.97 5.47
CA ALA A 95 22.27 10.13 6.34
C ALA A 95 23.75 10.41 6.55
N ASP A 96 24.57 9.39 6.82
CA ASP A 96 26.04 9.53 6.94
C ASP A 96 26.64 10.11 5.65
N TYR A 97 26.23 9.60 4.48
CA TYR A 97 26.73 10.10 3.19
C TYR A 97 26.38 11.58 2.95
N VAL A 98 25.12 11.97 3.15
CA VAL A 98 24.69 13.36 2.91
C VAL A 98 25.23 14.34 3.97
N GLU A 99 25.70 13.84 5.12
CA GLU A 99 26.44 14.61 6.13
C GLU A 99 27.94 14.75 5.80
N GLY A 100 28.41 14.15 4.70
CA GLY A 100 29.79 14.26 4.22
C GLY A 100 30.76 13.27 4.85
N PHE A 101 30.29 12.23 5.53
CA PHE A 101 31.15 11.12 5.96
C PHE A 101 31.54 10.24 4.77
N GLU A 102 32.84 9.87 4.69
CA GLU A 102 33.30 8.90 3.70
C GLU A 102 32.66 7.54 3.99
N ILE A 103 31.78 7.12 3.09
CA ILE A 103 31.17 5.78 3.12
C ILE A 103 31.66 5.03 1.88
N ASP A 104 31.96 3.72 2.06
CA ASP A 104 32.29 2.82 0.97
C ASP A 104 31.45 3.09 -0.28
N GLN A 105 32.10 3.28 -1.37
CA GLN A 105 31.81 3.55 -2.79
C GLN A 105 30.39 3.38 -3.36
N TYR A 106 29.34 3.21 -2.57
CA TYR A 106 28.03 2.72 -3.05
C TYR A 106 26.91 3.76 -3.23
N ILE A 107 27.12 5.03 -2.88
CA ILE A 107 26.06 6.06 -3.03
C ILE A 107 26.58 7.34 -3.73
N PRO A 108 27.03 7.28 -4.98
CA PRO A 108 27.66 8.45 -5.62
C PRO A 108 26.69 9.52 -6.14
N MET A 109 25.40 9.58 -5.69
CA MET A 109 24.40 10.33 -6.43
C MET A 109 23.55 11.34 -5.64
N PHE A 110 23.79 11.56 -4.35
CA PHE A 110 22.91 12.40 -3.50
C PHE A 110 23.27 13.91 -3.50
N THR A 111 23.89 14.46 -4.51
CA THR A 111 24.24 15.88 -4.54
C THR A 111 23.30 16.71 -5.43
N GLY A 112 22.75 17.79 -4.89
CA GLY A 112 21.96 18.79 -5.63
C GLY A 112 20.64 18.32 -6.22
N ARG A 113 20.04 17.22 -5.71
CA ARG A 113 18.88 16.54 -6.30
C ARG A 113 17.75 16.36 -5.28
N LYS A 114 16.54 16.08 -5.81
CA LYS A 114 15.36 15.75 -5.00
C LYS A 114 15.18 14.25 -4.92
N TYR A 115 15.03 13.72 -3.70
CA TYR A 115 14.81 12.29 -3.47
C TYR A 115 13.56 12.04 -2.65
N LYS A 116 12.86 10.94 -2.96
CA LYS A 116 11.70 10.47 -2.23
C LYS A 116 12.04 9.15 -1.55
N ILE A 117 12.31 9.18 -0.25
CA ILE A 117 12.77 8.04 0.54
C ILE A 117 11.63 7.50 1.40
N CYS A 118 11.40 6.18 1.37
CA CYS A 118 10.47 5.50 2.26
C CYS A 118 11.23 4.62 3.24
N ILE A 119 11.29 4.98 4.53
CA ILE A 119 11.80 4.10 5.59
C ILE A 119 10.72 3.06 5.88
N ASP A 120 10.92 1.85 5.32
CA ASP A 120 9.94 0.76 5.35
C ASP A 120 10.27 -0.24 6.44
N ILE A 121 9.63 -0.09 7.61
CA ILE A 121 9.81 -0.94 8.79
C ILE A 121 8.47 -1.30 9.44
N ALA A 122 8.41 -2.49 10.08
CA ALA A 122 7.17 -2.96 10.71
C ALA A 122 6.81 -2.20 12.00
N ASN A 123 7.83 -1.74 12.75
CA ASN A 123 7.66 -0.99 14.00
C ASN A 123 8.25 0.41 13.86
N GLY A 124 7.40 1.38 13.52
CA GLY A 124 7.77 2.78 13.39
C GLY A 124 7.93 3.55 14.72
N HIS A 125 7.66 2.91 15.85
CA HIS A 125 7.73 3.56 17.18
C HIS A 125 9.17 3.64 17.76
N MET A 126 10.19 3.35 16.94
CA MET A 126 11.58 3.33 17.41
C MET A 126 12.20 4.74 17.40
N ASP A 127 12.77 5.17 18.52
CA ASP A 127 13.57 6.42 18.61
C ASP A 127 14.68 6.51 17.55
N ARG A 128 15.23 5.35 17.16
CA ARG A 128 16.23 5.25 16.10
C ARG A 128 15.73 5.81 14.77
N LEU A 129 14.46 5.55 14.42
CA LEU A 129 13.84 6.09 13.20
C LEU A 129 13.76 7.62 13.26
N LEU A 130 13.27 8.17 14.38
CA LEU A 130 13.14 9.62 14.54
C LEU A 130 14.50 10.34 14.45
N ARG A 131 15.55 9.74 15.05
CA ARG A 131 16.92 10.29 14.92
C ARG A 131 17.41 10.32 13.48
N VAL A 132 17.22 9.23 12.73
CA VAL A 132 17.61 9.15 11.32
C VAL A 132 16.79 10.12 10.47
N ALA A 133 15.49 10.21 10.70
CA ALA A 133 14.61 11.14 9.99
C ALA A 133 15.09 12.60 10.15
N ARG A 134 15.38 13.02 11.39
CA ARG A 134 15.91 14.37 11.66
C ARG A 134 17.25 14.64 10.95
N ARG A 135 18.13 13.64 10.88
CA ARG A 135 19.40 13.75 10.15
C ARG A 135 19.16 13.94 8.66
N LEU A 136 18.33 13.12 8.05
CA LEU A 136 17.97 13.22 6.62
C LEU A 136 17.31 14.57 6.28
N LYS A 137 16.49 15.12 7.16
CA LYS A 137 15.76 16.38 6.93
C LYS A 137 16.58 17.64 7.20
N LYS A 138 17.70 17.54 7.90
CA LYS A 138 18.61 18.68 8.16
C LYS A 138 19.50 19.06 6.98
N GLN A 139 19.51 18.26 5.90
CA GLN A 139 20.43 18.44 4.79
C GLN A 139 20.03 19.62 3.90
N ASN A 140 21.02 20.48 3.59
CA ASN A 140 20.84 21.62 2.67
C ASN A 140 21.29 21.31 1.23
N GLU A 141 22.07 20.23 1.04
CA GLU A 141 22.64 19.88 -0.26
C GLU A 141 21.72 19.08 -1.16
N CYS A 142 20.70 18.41 -0.58
CA CYS A 142 19.69 17.69 -1.31
C CYS A 142 18.32 17.85 -0.65
N GLU A 143 17.27 17.90 -1.45
CA GLU A 143 15.89 17.93 -0.97
C GLU A 143 15.37 16.50 -0.79
N ILE A 144 15.09 16.12 0.46
CA ILE A 144 14.56 14.79 0.78
C ILE A 144 13.10 14.91 1.20
N THR A 145 12.20 14.29 0.39
CA THR A 145 10.84 14.00 0.81
C THR A 145 10.84 12.64 1.51
N LEU A 146 10.42 12.60 2.77
CA LEU A 146 10.56 11.44 3.62
C LEU A 146 9.19 10.81 3.95
N MET A 147 9.03 9.54 3.61
CA MET A 147 7.94 8.69 4.05
C MET A 147 8.47 7.73 5.12
N ALA A 148 7.73 7.50 6.19
CA ALA A 148 8.12 6.53 7.21
C ALA A 148 6.90 5.87 7.88
N GLY A 149 7.11 4.76 8.55
CA GLY A 149 6.13 3.98 9.30
C GLY A 149 6.50 2.51 9.29
N ASN A 150 5.65 1.68 9.95
CA ASN A 150 4.25 1.92 10.29
C ASN A 150 4.08 2.29 11.77
N ILE A 151 3.13 3.18 12.03
CA ILE A 151 2.73 3.55 13.38
C ILE A 151 1.29 3.09 13.68
N ALA A 152 0.99 2.84 14.96
CA ALA A 152 -0.34 2.45 15.43
C ALA A 152 -0.70 3.07 16.79
N ASN A 153 0.02 4.12 17.19
CA ASN A 153 -0.33 4.96 18.33
C ASN A 153 -0.58 6.38 17.80
N PRO A 154 -1.74 6.99 18.04
CA PRO A 154 -2.06 8.32 17.53
C PRO A 154 -1.06 9.41 17.91
N GLU A 155 -0.56 9.39 19.13
CA GLU A 155 0.38 10.40 19.65
C GLU A 155 1.75 10.37 18.91
N THR A 156 2.13 9.23 18.30
CA THR A 156 3.36 9.12 17.51
C THR A 156 3.36 10.02 16.27
N TYR A 157 2.17 10.48 15.84
CA TYR A 157 2.07 11.49 14.78
C TYR A 157 2.84 12.76 15.12
N ILE A 158 2.79 13.19 16.39
CA ILE A 158 3.48 14.39 16.89
C ILE A 158 4.99 14.25 16.67
N ASP A 159 5.57 13.14 17.14
CA ASP A 159 7.00 12.87 17.03
C ASP A 159 7.47 12.85 15.57
N TYR A 160 6.62 12.30 14.68
CA TYR A 160 6.90 12.20 13.25
C TYR A 160 6.86 13.57 12.57
N GLU A 161 5.84 14.39 12.83
CA GLU A 161 5.73 15.77 12.34
C GLU A 161 6.92 16.60 12.78
N GLU A 162 7.26 16.57 14.08
CA GLU A 162 8.41 17.28 14.66
C GLU A 162 9.77 16.78 14.13
N SER A 163 9.83 15.56 13.61
CA SER A 163 11.02 15.00 12.98
C SER A 163 11.13 15.35 11.49
N GLY A 164 10.15 16.09 10.94
CA GLY A 164 10.12 16.54 9.55
C GLY A 164 9.72 15.44 8.56
N ILE A 165 9.06 14.38 9.00
CA ILE A 165 8.57 13.32 8.11
C ILE A 165 7.37 13.86 7.32
N ASP A 166 7.41 13.76 5.98
CA ASP A 166 6.40 14.34 5.10
C ASP A 166 5.20 13.40 4.87
N TYR A 167 5.40 12.07 4.94
CA TYR A 167 4.37 11.05 4.74
C TYR A 167 4.45 10.00 5.84
N ILE A 168 3.35 9.74 6.52
CA ILE A 168 3.28 8.84 7.68
C ILE A 168 2.42 7.63 7.33
N ARG A 169 3.02 6.43 7.32
CA ARG A 169 2.29 5.18 7.12
C ARG A 169 1.66 4.74 8.44
N VAL A 170 0.34 4.63 8.44
CA VAL A 170 -0.48 4.39 9.62
C VAL A 170 -1.14 3.02 9.52
N GLY A 171 -0.88 2.17 10.52
CA GLY A 171 -1.49 0.87 10.68
C GLY A 171 -0.49 -0.27 10.88
N ILE A 172 -0.67 -1.05 11.93
CA ILE A 172 0.11 -2.25 12.26
C ILE A 172 -0.84 -3.45 12.35
N GLY A 173 -0.44 -4.58 11.78
CA GLY A 173 -1.16 -5.84 11.91
C GLY A 173 -2.37 -6.03 11.00
N GLY A 174 -2.74 -5.04 10.16
CA GLY A 174 -3.96 -5.08 9.33
C GLY A 174 -3.78 -5.70 7.94
N GLY A 175 -2.57 -6.01 7.52
CA GLY A 175 -2.31 -6.65 6.22
C GLY A 175 -2.83 -8.09 6.18
N SER A 176 -3.43 -8.51 5.06
CA SER A 176 -3.98 -9.86 4.91
C SER A 176 -2.92 -10.99 5.03
N ALA A 177 -1.65 -10.65 4.79
CA ALA A 177 -0.51 -11.55 4.98
C ALA A 177 0.27 -11.28 6.28
N CYS A 178 -0.17 -10.33 7.11
CA CYS A 178 0.45 -10.01 8.39
C CYS A 178 -0.10 -10.91 9.51
N LEU A 179 0.78 -11.34 10.40
CA LEU A 179 0.44 -12.14 11.59
C LEU A 179 0.75 -11.39 12.89
N THR A 180 1.23 -10.15 12.83
CA THR A 180 1.63 -9.38 14.02
C THR A 180 0.47 -9.27 15.01
N ALA A 181 -0.70 -8.81 14.57
CA ALA A 181 -1.85 -8.66 15.45
C ALA A 181 -2.28 -9.99 16.10
N SER A 182 -2.34 -11.07 15.32
CA SER A 182 -2.76 -12.40 15.83
C SER A 182 -1.74 -13.05 16.77
N ASN A 183 -0.45 -12.77 16.57
CA ASN A 183 0.62 -13.43 17.34
C ASN A 183 1.08 -12.61 18.55
N THR A 184 1.03 -11.27 18.46
CA THR A 184 1.55 -10.38 19.50
C THR A 184 0.46 -9.65 20.28
N GLY A 185 -0.78 -9.61 19.76
CA GLY A 185 -1.86 -8.79 20.30
C GLY A 185 -1.72 -7.29 19.99
N VAL A 186 -0.67 -6.85 19.31
CA VAL A 186 -0.44 -5.44 18.96
C VAL A 186 -1.33 -5.05 17.78
N TYR A 187 -2.31 -4.20 18.06
CA TYR A 187 -3.29 -3.76 17.06
C TYR A 187 -4.02 -2.50 17.53
N TYR A 188 -4.41 -1.65 16.60
CA TYR A 188 -5.34 -0.56 16.84
C TYR A 188 -6.42 -0.57 15.74
N PRO A 189 -7.73 -0.45 16.06
CA PRO A 189 -8.80 -0.41 15.05
C PRO A 189 -8.63 0.76 14.09
N TYR A 190 -8.53 0.45 12.80
CA TYR A 190 -7.97 1.33 11.79
C TYR A 190 -8.74 2.62 11.56
N PHE A 191 -10.06 2.58 11.56
CA PHE A 191 -10.86 3.79 11.35
C PHE A 191 -10.69 4.78 12.51
N SER A 192 -10.73 4.28 13.75
CA SER A 192 -10.50 5.12 14.93
C SER A 192 -9.07 5.65 14.98
N LEU A 193 -8.07 4.83 14.63
CA LEU A 193 -6.68 5.25 14.58
C LEU A 193 -6.49 6.44 13.61
N LEU A 194 -7.02 6.33 12.38
CA LEU A 194 -6.92 7.40 11.39
C LEU A 194 -7.63 8.66 11.85
N LYS A 195 -8.82 8.53 12.42
CA LYS A 195 -9.59 9.66 12.94
C LYS A 195 -8.80 10.41 14.01
N GLU A 196 -8.27 9.71 15.01
CA GLU A 196 -7.52 10.31 16.10
C GLU A 196 -6.23 11.00 15.63
N ILE A 197 -5.49 10.35 14.70
CA ILE A 197 -4.31 10.96 14.07
C ILE A 197 -4.70 12.22 13.30
N TYR A 198 -5.79 12.17 12.53
CA TYR A 198 -6.27 13.33 11.78
C TYR A 198 -6.69 14.49 12.71
N GLU A 199 -7.34 14.18 13.84
CA GLU A 199 -7.70 15.18 14.85
C GLU A 199 -6.44 15.80 15.49
N ILE A 200 -5.40 15.02 15.78
CA ILE A 200 -4.10 15.52 16.24
C ILE A 200 -3.47 16.42 15.18
N LYS A 201 -3.37 15.95 13.92
CA LYS A 201 -2.86 16.73 12.78
C LYS A 201 -3.55 18.10 12.69
N LYS A 202 -4.89 18.10 12.73
CA LYS A 202 -5.69 19.32 12.63
C LYS A 202 -5.43 20.28 13.80
N ARG A 203 -5.37 19.75 15.02
CA ARG A 203 -5.10 20.55 16.25
C ARG A 203 -3.71 21.17 16.26
N MET A 204 -2.71 20.47 15.70
CA MET A 204 -1.33 20.96 15.60
C MET A 204 -1.10 21.89 14.41
N GLY A 205 -1.98 21.90 13.42
CA GLY A 205 -1.69 22.49 12.11
C GLY A 205 -0.60 21.72 11.35
N GLY A 206 -0.51 20.40 11.53
CA GLY A 206 0.51 19.54 10.93
C GLY A 206 0.35 19.40 9.42
N ASN A 207 1.47 19.25 8.72
CA ASN A 207 1.55 19.16 7.26
C ASN A 207 1.76 17.73 6.75
N ALA A 208 2.31 16.82 7.58
CA ALA A 208 2.59 15.44 7.17
C ALA A 208 1.34 14.75 6.63
N LYS A 209 1.47 14.10 5.48
CA LYS A 209 0.41 13.36 4.81
C LYS A 209 0.18 12.01 5.50
N ILE A 210 -1.05 11.66 5.75
CA ILE A 210 -1.46 10.40 6.39
C ILE A 210 -1.70 9.34 5.31
N ILE A 211 -1.02 8.20 5.39
CA ILE A 211 -1.23 7.05 4.49
C ILE A 211 -1.85 5.91 5.30
N ALA A 212 -3.10 5.56 5.01
CA ALA A 212 -3.77 4.40 5.60
C ALA A 212 -3.19 3.10 5.01
N ASP A 213 -2.39 2.37 5.78
CA ASP A 213 -1.68 1.17 5.32
C ASP A 213 -2.19 -0.09 6.02
N GLY A 214 -3.06 -0.81 5.35
CA GLY A 214 -3.64 -2.08 5.81
C GLY A 214 -5.16 -2.05 6.00
N CYS A 215 -5.72 -3.22 6.29
CA CYS A 215 -7.16 -3.47 6.44
C CYS A 215 -8.03 -3.10 5.22
N ILE A 216 -7.46 -2.76 4.07
CA ILE A 216 -8.17 -2.46 2.83
C ILE A 216 -8.52 -3.78 2.12
N LYS A 217 -9.78 -4.17 2.14
CA LYS A 217 -10.29 -5.43 1.56
C LYS A 217 -11.11 -5.22 0.29
N GLY A 218 -11.47 -3.99 -0.04
CA GLY A 218 -12.28 -3.65 -1.20
C GLY A 218 -12.44 -2.14 -1.35
N TYR A 219 -13.09 -1.73 -2.40
CA TYR A 219 -13.33 -0.32 -2.74
C TYR A 219 -13.91 0.49 -1.58
N ARG A 220 -14.93 -0.04 -0.89
CA ARG A 220 -15.60 0.65 0.23
C ARG A 220 -14.64 1.02 1.38
N ASP A 221 -13.57 0.23 1.57
CA ASP A 221 -12.64 0.49 2.66
C ASP A 221 -11.68 1.63 2.28
N ILE A 222 -11.40 1.79 0.97
CA ILE A 222 -10.64 2.93 0.43
C ILE A 222 -11.41 4.23 0.70
N GLN A 223 -12.69 4.29 0.30
CA GLN A 223 -13.52 5.48 0.52
C GLN A 223 -13.60 5.87 2.00
N LYS A 224 -13.73 4.87 2.90
CA LYS A 224 -13.79 5.14 4.34
C LYS A 224 -12.45 5.62 4.90
N ALA A 225 -11.33 5.06 4.43
CA ALA A 225 -10.01 5.49 4.86
C ALA A 225 -9.71 6.94 4.44
N LEU A 226 -10.09 7.33 3.22
CA LEU A 226 -9.83 8.65 2.66
C LEU A 226 -10.59 9.79 3.37
N ILE A 227 -11.56 9.48 4.23
CA ILE A 227 -12.21 10.48 5.09
C ILE A 227 -11.20 11.14 6.05
N TYR A 228 -10.20 10.39 6.51
CA TYR A 228 -9.20 10.86 7.47
C TYR A 228 -7.75 10.65 7.01
N ALA A 229 -7.53 10.01 5.88
CA ALA A 229 -6.20 9.83 5.28
C ALA A 229 -6.05 10.62 3.98
N ASP A 230 -4.84 11.05 3.68
CA ASP A 230 -4.49 11.68 2.41
C ASP A 230 -4.34 10.64 1.30
N TYR A 231 -3.86 9.44 1.66
CA TYR A 231 -3.64 8.31 0.76
C TYR A 231 -3.99 6.97 1.44
N VAL A 232 -4.22 5.95 0.62
CA VAL A 232 -4.28 4.56 1.07
C VAL A 232 -3.16 3.75 0.46
N MET A 233 -2.63 2.75 1.18
CA MET A 233 -1.62 1.83 0.66
C MET A 233 -2.21 0.42 0.54
N ILE A 234 -2.08 -0.18 -0.65
CA ILE A 234 -2.76 -1.41 -1.02
C ILE A 234 -1.76 -2.49 -1.45
N GLY A 235 -1.81 -3.65 -0.80
CA GLY A 235 -1.04 -4.84 -1.19
C GLY A 235 -1.93 -5.93 -1.77
N GLY A 236 -2.78 -6.52 -0.93
CA GLY A 236 -3.55 -7.71 -1.27
C GLY A 236 -4.52 -7.57 -2.45
N LEU A 237 -5.15 -6.41 -2.63
CA LEU A 237 -6.00 -6.18 -3.80
C LEU A 237 -5.15 -6.14 -5.07
N PHE A 238 -4.04 -5.40 -5.07
CA PHE A 238 -3.19 -5.36 -6.27
C PHE A 238 -2.51 -6.68 -6.59
N ASN A 239 -2.27 -7.57 -5.62
CA ASN A 239 -1.79 -8.91 -5.92
C ASN A 239 -2.77 -9.74 -6.78
N LYS A 240 -4.06 -9.40 -6.79
CA LYS A 240 -5.08 -10.03 -7.64
C LYS A 240 -5.08 -9.49 -9.09
N ALA A 241 -4.31 -8.45 -9.38
CA ALA A 241 -4.15 -7.95 -10.74
C ALA A 241 -3.17 -8.83 -11.55
N ILE A 242 -3.43 -8.97 -12.86
CA ILE A 242 -2.57 -9.78 -13.74
C ILE A 242 -1.14 -9.21 -13.80
N GLU A 243 -0.97 -7.90 -13.63
CA GLU A 243 0.32 -7.20 -13.67
C GLU A 243 1.14 -7.36 -12.39
N SER A 244 0.59 -7.86 -11.29
CA SER A 244 1.31 -7.97 -10.01
C SER A 244 2.52 -8.89 -10.09
N ALA A 245 3.50 -8.68 -9.20
CA ALA A 245 4.81 -9.35 -9.24
C ALA A 245 4.84 -10.79 -8.67
N GLY A 246 3.78 -11.24 -8.01
CA GLY A 246 3.75 -12.55 -7.36
C GLY A 246 3.98 -13.73 -8.30
N LYS A 247 4.71 -14.75 -7.84
CA LYS A 247 4.91 -16.00 -8.60
C LYS A 247 3.58 -16.53 -9.10
N THR A 248 3.51 -16.86 -10.39
CA THR A 248 2.28 -17.20 -11.09
C THR A 248 2.11 -18.71 -11.23
N THR A 249 0.92 -19.22 -10.96
CA THR A 249 0.51 -20.61 -11.17
C THR A 249 -0.79 -20.64 -11.95
N TYR A 250 -0.93 -21.60 -12.85
CA TYR A 250 -2.06 -21.71 -13.76
C TYR A 250 -2.78 -23.04 -13.65
N GLY A 251 -4.07 -23.04 -14.00
CA GLY A 251 -4.85 -24.27 -14.13
C GLY A 251 -6.00 -24.09 -15.12
N LYS A 252 -6.37 -25.20 -15.77
CA LYS A 252 -7.63 -25.28 -16.55
C LYS A 252 -8.71 -25.88 -15.68
N ARG A 253 -9.95 -25.39 -15.84
CA ARG A 253 -11.13 -26.07 -15.30
C ARG A 253 -11.55 -27.16 -16.27
N TYR A 254 -11.77 -28.37 -15.75
CA TYR A 254 -12.37 -29.45 -16.50
C TYR A 254 -13.71 -29.84 -15.87
N TRP A 255 -14.64 -30.25 -16.68
CA TRP A 255 -15.82 -30.99 -16.20
C TRP A 255 -15.40 -32.44 -16.01
N ASN A 256 -15.69 -33.03 -14.83
CA ASN A 256 -15.54 -34.47 -14.69
C ASN A 256 -16.81 -35.19 -15.17
N VAL A 257 -16.74 -36.54 -15.21
CA VAL A 257 -17.84 -37.40 -15.64
C VAL A 257 -19.13 -37.25 -14.82
N ASN A 258 -19.04 -36.67 -13.60
CA ASN A 258 -20.13 -36.44 -12.67
C ASN A 258 -20.65 -34.99 -12.64
N GLY A 259 -20.27 -34.16 -13.62
CA GLY A 259 -20.73 -32.78 -13.72
C GLY A 259 -20.01 -31.77 -12.77
N ASN A 260 -19.11 -32.22 -11.91
CA ASN A 260 -18.34 -31.35 -11.02
C ASN A 260 -17.15 -30.73 -11.74
N LYS A 261 -16.94 -29.42 -11.53
CA LYS A 261 -15.77 -28.72 -12.06
C LYS A 261 -14.55 -29.07 -11.22
N ILE A 262 -13.62 -29.84 -11.76
CA ILE A 262 -12.33 -30.12 -11.13
C ILE A 262 -11.28 -29.17 -11.68
N PHE A 263 -10.51 -28.58 -10.77
CA PHE A 263 -9.32 -27.84 -11.11
C PHE A 263 -8.15 -28.82 -11.26
N ARG A 264 -7.52 -28.87 -12.44
CA ARG A 264 -6.24 -29.53 -12.62
C ARG A 264 -5.14 -28.50 -12.83
N PRO A 265 -4.12 -28.46 -11.95
CA PRO A 265 -2.94 -27.65 -12.23
C PRO A 265 -2.36 -28.06 -13.59
N LEU A 266 -2.00 -27.09 -14.41
CA LEU A 266 -1.30 -27.33 -15.67
C LEU A 266 0.19 -27.57 -15.39
N THR A 267 0.50 -28.62 -14.64
CA THR A 267 1.90 -28.99 -14.31
C THR A 267 2.73 -29.29 -15.56
N THR A 268 2.11 -29.76 -16.63
CA THR A 268 2.80 -30.13 -17.88
C THR A 268 3.06 -28.98 -18.86
N LEU A 269 2.31 -27.88 -18.79
CA LEU A 269 2.54 -26.71 -19.65
C LEU A 269 3.49 -25.68 -19.02
N PHE A 270 3.76 -25.78 -17.73
CA PHE A 270 4.55 -24.83 -16.95
C PHE A 270 5.79 -25.41 -16.29
N THR A 271 6.16 -26.66 -16.56
CA THR A 271 7.48 -27.22 -16.23
C THR A 271 8.65 -26.46 -16.84
N TYR A 272 8.38 -25.45 -17.67
CA TYR A 272 9.40 -24.62 -18.31
C TYR A 272 9.49 -23.18 -17.80
N GLY A 273 8.91 -22.82 -16.65
CA GLY A 273 9.14 -21.52 -16.00
C GLY A 273 8.86 -20.29 -16.88
N LYS A 274 8.04 -20.43 -17.93
CA LYS A 274 7.71 -19.29 -18.78
C LYS A 274 6.66 -18.44 -18.11
N GLU A 275 7.10 -17.29 -17.57
CA GLU A 275 6.21 -16.21 -17.17
C GLU A 275 5.27 -15.84 -18.31
N ILE A 276 4.02 -15.44 -17.98
CA ILE A 276 3.15 -14.86 -19.00
C ILE A 276 3.79 -13.56 -19.44
N LYS A 277 4.18 -13.50 -20.69
CA LYS A 277 4.64 -12.24 -21.27
C LYS A 277 3.50 -11.22 -21.23
N ARG A 278 3.80 -9.97 -20.90
CA ARG A 278 2.84 -8.87 -20.76
C ARG A 278 1.97 -8.67 -22.01
N GLU A 279 2.53 -8.85 -23.21
CA GLU A 279 1.82 -8.84 -24.48
C GLU A 279 0.61 -9.79 -24.53
N ASN A 280 0.63 -10.85 -23.72
CA ASN A 280 -0.42 -11.85 -23.63
C ASN A 280 -1.47 -11.56 -22.54
N PHE A 281 -1.29 -10.55 -21.70
CA PHE A 281 -2.23 -10.25 -20.60
C PHE A 281 -3.68 -10.06 -21.08
N PRO A 282 -3.99 -9.31 -22.15
CA PRO A 282 -5.36 -9.17 -22.62
C PRO A 282 -6.01 -10.51 -23.01
N ARG A 283 -5.24 -11.39 -23.67
CA ARG A 283 -5.72 -12.74 -24.04
C ARG A 283 -5.96 -13.61 -22.80
N VAL A 284 -5.06 -13.54 -21.84
CA VAL A 284 -5.17 -14.29 -20.57
C VAL A 284 -6.39 -13.81 -19.78
N MET A 285 -6.58 -12.50 -19.67
CA MET A 285 -7.75 -11.91 -18.99
C MET A 285 -9.06 -12.32 -19.66
N LYS A 286 -9.11 -12.36 -21.00
CA LYS A 286 -10.27 -12.89 -21.72
C LYS A 286 -10.57 -14.34 -21.34
N LEU A 287 -9.56 -15.21 -21.30
CA LEU A 287 -9.73 -16.62 -20.91
C LEU A 287 -10.16 -16.78 -19.46
N ILE A 288 -9.68 -15.89 -18.55
CA ILE A 288 -10.12 -15.87 -17.15
C ILE A 288 -11.60 -15.48 -17.05
N LYS A 289 -12.02 -14.40 -17.72
CA LYS A 289 -13.41 -13.92 -17.76
C LYS A 289 -14.36 -14.97 -18.35
N GLU A 290 -13.94 -15.71 -19.37
CA GLU A 290 -14.68 -16.82 -19.96
C GLU A 290 -14.68 -18.10 -19.07
N GLY A 291 -13.99 -18.09 -17.94
CA GLY A 291 -13.88 -19.24 -17.05
C GLY A 291 -13.07 -20.42 -17.59
N LYS A 292 -12.34 -20.22 -18.69
CA LYS A 292 -11.50 -21.23 -19.36
C LYS A 292 -10.12 -21.38 -18.71
N LEU A 293 -9.63 -20.35 -18.00
CA LEU A 293 -8.34 -20.32 -17.33
C LEU A 293 -8.52 -19.80 -15.90
N VAL A 294 -7.74 -20.35 -14.98
CA VAL A 294 -7.59 -19.78 -13.63
C VAL A 294 -6.12 -19.52 -13.42
N VAL A 295 -5.81 -18.30 -13.02
CA VAL A 295 -4.44 -17.87 -12.71
C VAL A 295 -4.38 -17.52 -11.23
N TRP A 296 -3.32 -17.96 -10.56
CA TRP A 296 -3.06 -17.71 -9.16
C TRP A 296 -1.73 -16.99 -9.04
N LYS A 297 -1.66 -16.04 -8.14
CA LYS A 297 -0.42 -15.37 -7.77
C LYS A 297 -0.10 -15.59 -6.30
N GLN A 298 1.17 -15.84 -6.02
CA GLN A 298 1.66 -15.90 -4.66
C GLN A 298 1.54 -14.53 -4.02
N TYR A 299 1.01 -14.49 -2.80
CA TYR A 299 1.02 -13.32 -1.95
C TYR A 299 1.65 -13.68 -0.61
N ARG A 300 2.53 -12.83 -0.10
CA ARG A 300 3.21 -13.05 1.17
C ARG A 300 3.52 -11.77 1.90
N GLY A 301 3.55 -11.84 3.23
CA GLY A 301 4.01 -10.76 4.08
C GLY A 301 5.53 -10.56 3.97
N MET A 302 5.99 -9.32 4.09
CA MET A 302 7.42 -8.98 4.05
C MET A 302 8.20 -9.52 5.26
N SER A 303 7.51 -9.89 6.35
CA SER A 303 8.09 -10.55 7.53
C SER A 303 8.15 -12.08 7.43
N THR A 304 7.96 -12.67 6.24
CA THR A 304 8.17 -14.10 5.99
C THR A 304 9.65 -14.41 5.83
N LYS A 305 10.06 -15.64 6.18
CA LYS A 305 11.46 -16.09 6.01
C LYS A 305 11.92 -15.96 4.55
N GLU A 306 11.04 -16.24 3.60
CA GLU A 306 11.33 -16.17 2.17
C GLU A 306 11.54 -14.71 1.72
N ALA A 307 10.67 -13.78 2.14
CA ALA A 307 10.81 -12.36 1.82
C ALA A 307 12.09 -11.77 2.42
N GLN A 308 12.40 -12.10 3.68
CA GLN A 308 13.60 -11.60 4.35
C GLN A 308 14.89 -12.12 3.71
N LYS A 309 14.92 -13.38 3.26
CA LYS A 309 16.06 -13.92 2.50
C LYS A 309 16.26 -13.24 1.14
N ASN A 310 15.19 -12.76 0.51
CA ASN A 310 15.30 -12.00 -0.74
C ASN A 310 15.89 -10.59 -0.53
N ILE A 311 15.78 -10.06 0.70
CA ILE A 311 16.35 -8.76 1.08
C ILE A 311 17.79 -8.93 1.59
N ASP A 312 18.03 -9.94 2.41
CA ASP A 312 19.33 -10.28 3.01
C ASP A 312 19.45 -11.81 3.07
N GLU A 313 20.38 -12.36 2.28
CA GLU A 313 20.62 -13.82 2.22
C GLU A 313 21.02 -14.41 3.58
N ASN A 314 21.62 -13.60 4.46
CA ASN A 314 22.06 -13.99 5.80
C ASN A 314 20.95 -13.83 6.87
N ALA A 315 19.76 -13.38 6.52
CA ALA A 315 18.68 -13.19 7.47
C ALA A 315 18.30 -14.48 8.21
N LYS A 316 18.47 -14.47 9.54
CA LYS A 316 18.16 -15.60 10.44
C LYS A 316 16.89 -15.31 11.25
N LEU A 317 15.71 -15.43 10.64
CA LEU A 317 14.45 -15.35 11.38
C LEU A 317 14.10 -16.69 12.04
N LYS A 318 13.95 -16.71 13.36
CA LYS A 318 13.43 -17.87 14.11
C LYS A 318 11.93 -18.00 13.93
N THR A 319 11.19 -16.91 14.07
CA THR A 319 9.73 -16.79 13.90
C THR A 319 9.40 -15.85 12.75
N ALA A 320 8.32 -16.13 12.03
CA ALA A 320 7.81 -15.26 10.98
C ALA A 320 6.49 -14.63 11.42
N GLU A 321 6.35 -13.32 11.21
CA GLU A 321 5.09 -12.58 11.41
C GLU A 321 4.31 -12.37 10.10
N GLY A 322 4.61 -13.16 9.09
CA GLY A 322 3.94 -13.15 7.80
C GLY A 322 3.56 -14.55 7.33
N LYS A 323 2.47 -14.64 6.57
CA LYS A 323 2.04 -15.88 5.91
C LYS A 323 2.19 -15.79 4.40
N VAL A 324 2.27 -16.95 3.76
CA VAL A 324 2.33 -17.14 2.31
C VAL A 324 1.04 -17.83 1.86
N PHE A 325 0.37 -17.31 0.84
CA PHE A 325 -0.77 -17.97 0.23
C PHE A 325 -0.92 -17.54 -1.24
N TYR A 326 -1.86 -18.13 -1.96
CA TYR A 326 -2.12 -17.80 -3.35
C TYR A 326 -3.48 -17.14 -3.50
N GLN A 327 -3.51 -16.08 -4.30
CA GLN A 327 -4.75 -15.37 -4.66
C GLN A 327 -5.06 -15.59 -6.15
N LYS A 328 -6.34 -15.69 -6.48
CA LYS A 328 -6.77 -15.71 -7.89
C LYS A 328 -6.58 -14.35 -8.51
N VAL A 329 -6.11 -14.36 -9.76
CA VAL A 329 -6.19 -13.16 -10.62
C VAL A 329 -7.65 -12.93 -10.97
N GLU A 330 -8.14 -11.74 -10.68
CA GLU A 330 -9.54 -11.35 -10.85
C GLU A 330 -9.70 -10.26 -11.92
N TYR A 331 -8.70 -9.39 -12.09
CA TYR A 331 -8.75 -8.21 -12.96
C TYR A 331 -7.36 -7.81 -13.49
N ASP A 332 -7.38 -6.87 -14.43
CA ASP A 332 -6.23 -6.05 -14.81
C ASP A 332 -6.27 -4.70 -14.05
N LEU A 333 -5.12 -4.05 -13.92
CA LEU A 333 -5.01 -2.76 -13.20
C LEU A 333 -5.94 -1.70 -13.80
N LYS A 334 -6.01 -1.63 -15.13
CA LYS A 334 -6.83 -0.65 -15.82
C LYS A 334 -8.31 -0.75 -15.41
N GLY A 335 -8.89 -1.96 -15.53
CA GLY A 335 -10.29 -2.17 -15.17
C GLY A 335 -10.57 -1.97 -13.69
N TRP A 336 -9.60 -2.31 -12.82
CA TRP A 336 -9.72 -2.05 -11.38
C TRP A 336 -9.73 -0.54 -11.08
N VAL A 337 -8.84 0.24 -11.72
CA VAL A 337 -8.72 1.68 -11.56
C VAL A 337 -9.94 2.43 -12.10
N GLU A 338 -10.48 2.00 -13.25
CA GLU A 338 -11.73 2.55 -13.79
C GLU A 338 -12.88 2.41 -12.77
N ASN A 339 -13.02 1.22 -12.18
CA ASN A 339 -14.03 0.97 -11.14
C ASN A 339 -13.79 1.82 -9.88
N GLU A 340 -12.55 1.85 -9.38
CA GLU A 340 -12.22 2.64 -8.18
C GLU A 340 -12.48 4.12 -8.38
N THR A 341 -12.06 4.67 -9.52
CA THR A 341 -12.31 6.06 -9.87
C THR A 341 -13.81 6.39 -9.86
N ASP A 342 -14.62 5.53 -10.44
CA ASP A 342 -16.06 5.70 -10.50
C ASP A 342 -16.73 5.56 -9.12
N TYR A 343 -16.27 4.62 -8.28
CA TYR A 343 -16.81 4.47 -6.93
C TYR A 343 -16.40 5.61 -6.01
N LEU A 344 -15.16 6.11 -6.11
CA LEU A 344 -14.72 7.26 -5.34
C LEU A 344 -15.51 8.53 -5.75
N ARG A 345 -15.65 8.79 -7.05
CA ARG A 345 -16.51 9.86 -7.56
C ARG A 345 -17.95 9.76 -7.08
N SER A 346 -18.48 8.54 -7.04
CA SER A 346 -19.83 8.29 -6.53
C SER A 346 -19.93 8.63 -5.04
N ALA A 347 -18.97 8.18 -4.22
CA ALA A 347 -18.92 8.51 -2.80
C ALA A 347 -18.82 10.02 -2.57
N MET A 348 -17.94 10.70 -3.30
CA MET A 348 -17.80 12.18 -3.25
C MET A 348 -19.10 12.90 -3.62
N SER A 349 -19.83 12.40 -4.64
CA SER A 349 -21.11 13.02 -5.02
C SER A 349 -22.18 12.90 -3.93
N TYR A 350 -22.24 11.75 -3.23
CA TYR A 350 -23.15 11.56 -2.09
C TYR A 350 -22.80 12.43 -0.89
N THR A 351 -21.53 12.75 -0.71
CA THR A 351 -21.04 13.56 0.41
C THR A 351 -20.88 15.05 0.06
N ASN A 352 -21.43 15.49 -1.08
CA ASN A 352 -21.39 16.90 -1.53
C ASN A 352 -19.96 17.41 -1.72
N SER A 353 -19.02 16.56 -2.16
CA SER A 353 -17.59 16.87 -2.28
C SER A 353 -17.19 16.93 -3.75
N PHE A 354 -16.60 18.04 -4.19
CA PHE A 354 -16.05 18.20 -5.54
C PHE A 354 -14.59 17.74 -5.62
N THR A 355 -13.86 17.85 -4.51
CA THR A 355 -12.43 17.50 -4.40
C THR A 355 -12.18 16.52 -3.26
N LEU A 356 -10.98 15.92 -3.24
CA LEU A 356 -10.56 15.05 -2.14
C LEU A 356 -10.47 15.80 -0.81
N GLU A 357 -10.16 17.08 -0.83
CA GLU A 357 -10.09 17.87 0.41
C GLU A 357 -11.48 18.10 0.99
N GLU A 358 -12.48 18.39 0.15
CA GLU A 358 -13.88 18.50 0.60
C GLU A 358 -14.46 17.16 1.06
N TYR A 359 -13.90 16.02 0.59
CA TYR A 359 -14.33 14.68 0.98
C TYR A 359 -13.90 14.31 2.40
N LYS A 360 -12.86 14.96 2.92
CA LYS A 360 -12.41 14.73 4.29
C LYS A 360 -13.48 15.13 5.31
N GLU A 361 -13.47 14.47 6.45
CA GLU A 361 -14.49 14.64 7.50
C GLU A 361 -15.95 14.39 7.05
N SER A 362 -16.16 13.70 5.92
CA SER A 362 -17.51 13.29 5.49
C SER A 362 -18.25 12.56 6.60
N PRO A 363 -19.58 12.75 6.73
CA PRO A 363 -20.36 12.18 7.82
C PRO A 363 -20.30 10.66 7.85
N THR A 364 -20.13 10.09 9.05
CA THR A 364 -20.10 8.65 9.25
C THR A 364 -21.00 8.21 10.40
N VAL A 365 -21.44 6.97 10.33
CA VAL A 365 -22.23 6.31 11.38
C VAL A 365 -21.64 4.95 11.71
N VAL A 366 -21.69 4.58 12.98
CA VAL A 366 -21.31 3.24 13.42
C VAL A 366 -22.42 2.25 13.09
N ASN A 367 -22.06 1.17 12.41
CA ASN A 367 -22.98 0.08 12.11
C ASN A 367 -23.05 -0.87 13.30
N MET A 368 -24.04 -0.71 14.16
CA MET A 368 -24.37 -1.70 15.18
C MET A 368 -25.20 -2.81 14.53
N SER A 369 -24.59 -3.70 13.76
CA SER A 369 -25.23 -4.96 13.42
C SER A 369 -25.13 -5.89 14.62
N VAL A 370 -26.16 -5.97 15.43
CA VAL A 370 -26.36 -7.09 16.32
C VAL A 370 -26.69 -8.26 15.42
N ALA A 371 -25.68 -9.08 15.08
CA ALA A 371 -25.94 -10.36 14.43
C ALA A 371 -26.64 -11.25 15.49
N TYR A 372 -27.96 -11.27 15.48
CA TYR A 372 -28.71 -12.36 16.08
C TYR A 372 -28.42 -13.58 15.19
N ASN A 373 -27.45 -14.38 15.58
CA ASN A 373 -27.35 -15.74 15.11
C ASN A 373 -28.59 -16.48 15.64
N GLN A 374 -29.61 -16.63 14.81
CA GLN A 374 -30.63 -17.62 14.98
C GLN A 374 -30.12 -18.97 14.50
#